data_eec593da0d906109d3321b47b944969d
#
_entry.id   eec593da0d906109d3321b47b944969d
#
_cell.length_a   1.000
_cell.length_b   1.000
_cell.length_c   1.000
_cell.angle_alpha   90.00
_cell.angle_beta   90.00
_cell.angle_gamma   90.00
#
_symmetry.space_group_name_H-M   'P 1'
#
loop_
_entity.id
_entity.type
_entity.pdbx_description
1 polymer ?
#
loop_
_entity_poly.entity_id
_entity_poly.type
_entity_poly.pdbx_seq_one_letter_code
_entity_poly.pdbx_strand_id
1 'polypeptide(L)'
;LNNFSEFKMLDAKVFAKYTGFTEEEVQALCRTYNSDFEKVKRWYDGYLLEEYQVYNPKAVVEVLRWNKYQSYWSRTGTYDAIVPLINMDFDGLKTAVITMLSGSSVEVDVSCFQNDMINFSSKDDVLTYLIHLGYLGYDQNTQSAFIPNEELRQELTAATRRKRWDEMMAFQAASDQLLDATLDLDTETVADEIEKIHSSYTSVITYHDENSLSSVLTIAYLSSMKYYFKPIRELPTGRGFADFVYLPKPEFRRDYPALLVELKWNHSAHTALNQIKEKKYIASLE
;
A
#
# COMPACT_ATOMS: atom_id res chain seq x y z
N LEU A 1 -2.90 -32.31 -25.18
CA LEU A 1 -3.50 -32.80 -23.91
C LEU A 1 -4.43 -31.73 -23.34
N ASN A 2 -5.62 -31.56 -23.94
CA ASN A 2 -6.53 -30.45 -23.60
C ASN A 2 -7.57 -30.83 -22.51
N ASN A 3 -7.29 -31.82 -21.66
CA ASN A 3 -8.25 -32.31 -20.67
C ASN A 3 -7.95 -31.87 -19.25
N PHE A 4 -7.00 -30.96 -19.04
CA PHE A 4 -6.67 -30.43 -17.71
C PHE A 4 -7.07 -28.96 -17.63
N SER A 5 -7.75 -28.59 -16.52
CA SER A 5 -7.98 -27.19 -16.19
C SER A 5 -6.84 -26.72 -15.31
N GLU A 6 -6.23 -25.60 -15.68
CA GLU A 6 -5.22 -24.93 -14.87
C GLU A 6 -5.92 -23.91 -13.97
N PHE A 7 -5.52 -23.83 -12.70
CA PHE A 7 -5.99 -22.87 -11.72
C PHE A 7 -4.81 -21.98 -11.33
N LYS A 8 -5.01 -20.68 -11.39
CA LYS A 8 -3.96 -19.68 -11.11
C LYS A 8 -4.38 -18.82 -9.92
N MET A 9 -3.45 -18.09 -9.35
CA MET A 9 -3.73 -17.12 -8.27
C MET A 9 -4.82 -16.11 -8.66
N LEU A 10 -4.85 -15.70 -9.94
CA LEU A 10 -5.85 -14.77 -10.48
C LEU A 10 -7.15 -15.44 -10.95
N ASP A 11 -7.23 -16.76 -10.95
CA ASP A 11 -8.38 -17.57 -11.37
C ASP A 11 -8.42 -18.86 -10.56
N ALA A 12 -8.59 -18.72 -9.24
CA ALA A 12 -8.54 -19.83 -8.28
C ALA A 12 -9.84 -20.64 -8.22
N LYS A 13 -10.98 -20.03 -8.63
CA LYS A 13 -12.31 -20.65 -8.67
C LYS A 13 -12.64 -21.43 -7.38
N VAL A 14 -13.04 -22.68 -7.56
CA VAL A 14 -13.44 -23.56 -6.44
C VAL A 14 -12.35 -23.87 -5.43
N PHE A 15 -11.08 -23.59 -5.77
CA PHE A 15 -9.95 -23.82 -4.89
C PHE A 15 -9.57 -22.60 -4.04
N ALA A 16 -10.16 -21.43 -4.27
CA ALA A 16 -9.85 -20.19 -3.58
C ALA A 16 -9.77 -20.37 -2.05
N LYS A 17 -10.79 -20.93 -1.43
CA LYS A 17 -10.86 -21.16 0.02
C LYS A 17 -9.92 -22.22 0.60
N TYR A 18 -9.21 -22.96 -0.26
CA TYR A 18 -8.29 -24.02 0.15
C TYR A 18 -6.82 -23.65 -0.02
N THR A 19 -6.52 -22.46 -0.51
CA THR A 19 -5.15 -22.01 -0.75
C THR A 19 -4.48 -21.41 0.48
N GLY A 20 -5.25 -21.11 1.53
CA GLY A 20 -4.78 -20.56 2.80
C GLY A 20 -5.86 -20.67 3.88
N PHE A 21 -5.72 -19.92 4.98
CA PHE A 21 -6.79 -19.78 5.96
C PHE A 21 -7.79 -18.72 5.50
N THR A 22 -9.07 -19.00 5.63
CA THR A 22 -10.13 -18.00 5.44
C THR A 22 -10.21 -17.02 6.62
N GLU A 23 -10.87 -15.90 6.43
CA GLU A 23 -11.05 -14.91 7.51
C GLU A 23 -11.77 -15.52 8.73
N GLU A 24 -12.81 -16.33 8.51
CA GLU A 24 -13.53 -16.99 9.60
C GLU A 24 -12.65 -17.95 10.39
N GLU A 25 -11.79 -18.70 9.71
CA GLU A 25 -10.83 -19.60 10.35
C GLU A 25 -9.82 -18.82 11.17
N VAL A 26 -9.27 -17.72 10.64
CA VAL A 26 -8.32 -16.86 11.38
C VAL A 26 -8.98 -16.21 12.58
N GLN A 27 -10.24 -15.74 12.48
CA GLN A 27 -10.99 -15.22 13.62
C GLN A 27 -11.18 -16.28 14.72
N ALA A 28 -11.54 -17.49 14.33
CA ALA A 28 -11.69 -18.61 15.27
C ALA A 28 -10.37 -18.96 15.96
N LEU A 29 -9.29 -19.01 15.22
CA LEU A 29 -7.95 -19.23 15.74
C LEU A 29 -7.52 -18.10 16.68
N CYS A 30 -7.74 -16.83 16.34
CA CYS A 30 -7.43 -15.70 17.22
C CYS A 30 -8.17 -15.77 18.54
N ARG A 31 -9.45 -16.16 18.55
CA ARG A 31 -10.21 -16.39 19.78
C ARG A 31 -9.61 -17.51 20.63
N THR A 32 -9.23 -18.62 19.97
CA THR A 32 -8.67 -19.81 20.65
C THR A 32 -7.32 -19.50 21.31
N TYR A 33 -6.47 -18.71 20.64
CA TYR A 33 -5.12 -18.37 21.10
C TYR A 33 -5.04 -17.01 21.82
N ASN A 34 -6.18 -16.36 22.08
CA ASN A 34 -6.28 -15.04 22.72
C ASN A 34 -5.41 -13.98 22.03
N SER A 35 -5.46 -13.94 20.70
CA SER A 35 -4.72 -13.00 19.85
C SER A 35 -5.66 -11.93 19.30
N ASP A 36 -5.13 -10.73 19.08
CA ASP A 36 -5.85 -9.59 18.51
C ASP A 36 -6.06 -9.82 16.99
N PHE A 37 -7.31 -10.09 16.61
CA PHE A 37 -7.68 -10.36 15.21
C PHE A 37 -7.39 -9.16 14.30
N GLU A 38 -7.71 -7.93 14.71
CA GLU A 38 -7.49 -6.73 13.88
C GLU A 38 -6.00 -6.51 13.59
N LYS A 39 -5.16 -6.84 14.57
CA LYS A 39 -3.72 -6.79 14.39
C LYS A 39 -3.21 -7.90 13.47
N VAL A 40 -3.72 -9.13 13.60
CA VAL A 40 -3.41 -10.24 12.69
C VAL A 40 -3.84 -9.90 11.27
N LYS A 41 -5.05 -9.35 11.10
CA LYS A 41 -5.58 -8.89 9.82
C LYS A 41 -4.65 -7.87 9.17
N ARG A 42 -4.30 -6.79 9.86
CA ARG A 42 -3.39 -5.76 9.35
C ARG A 42 -2.05 -6.31 8.86
N TRP A 43 -1.54 -7.33 9.55
CA TRP A 43 -0.21 -7.86 9.26
C TRP A 43 -0.19 -8.92 8.17
N TYR A 44 -1.26 -9.70 8.00
CA TYR A 44 -1.19 -10.95 7.22
C TYR A 44 -2.37 -11.17 6.26
N ASP A 45 -3.35 -10.26 6.21
CA ASP A 45 -4.47 -10.28 5.25
C ASP A 45 -4.08 -9.68 3.89
N GLY A 46 -5.03 -9.61 2.99
CA GLY A 46 -4.98 -8.83 1.75
C GLY A 46 -4.98 -9.63 0.47
N TYR A 47 -5.29 -10.91 0.54
CA TYR A 47 -5.48 -11.74 -0.65
C TYR A 47 -6.97 -12.03 -0.83
N LEU A 48 -7.63 -11.30 -1.73
CA LEU A 48 -9.00 -11.60 -2.14
C LEU A 48 -8.94 -12.57 -3.33
N LEU A 49 -9.30 -13.82 -3.09
CA LEU A 49 -9.43 -14.85 -4.12
C LEU A 49 -10.89 -15.18 -4.30
N GLU A 50 -11.45 -14.83 -5.43
CA GLU A 50 -12.92 -14.85 -5.65
C GLU A 50 -13.64 -14.00 -4.58
N GLU A 51 -14.42 -14.63 -3.72
CA GLU A 51 -15.14 -14.01 -2.60
C GLU A 51 -14.45 -14.19 -1.24
N TYR A 52 -13.31 -14.92 -1.19
CA TYR A 52 -12.65 -15.30 0.05
C TYR A 52 -11.45 -14.40 0.36
N GLN A 53 -11.44 -13.82 1.55
CA GLN A 53 -10.23 -13.28 2.14
C GLN A 53 -9.36 -14.42 2.64
N VAL A 54 -8.14 -14.53 2.09
CA VAL A 54 -7.23 -15.65 2.33
C VAL A 54 -5.95 -15.14 2.97
N TYR A 55 -5.52 -15.82 4.01
CA TYR A 55 -4.33 -15.50 4.80
C TYR A 55 -3.25 -16.56 4.58
N ASN A 56 -1.99 -16.11 4.61
CA ASN A 56 -0.86 -17.05 4.55
C ASN A 56 -0.83 -17.93 5.80
N PRO A 57 -0.96 -19.27 5.67
CA PRO A 57 -1.05 -20.17 6.81
C PRO A 57 0.19 -20.11 7.71
N LYS A 58 1.38 -20.00 7.12
CA LYS A 58 2.63 -19.93 7.89
C LYS A 58 2.67 -18.71 8.78
N ALA A 59 2.36 -17.53 8.25
CA ALA A 59 2.39 -16.29 9.00
C ALA A 59 1.37 -16.32 10.15
N VAL A 60 0.15 -16.80 9.89
CA VAL A 60 -0.89 -16.95 10.91
C VAL A 60 -0.45 -17.90 12.03
N VAL A 61 0.05 -19.09 11.70
CA VAL A 61 0.50 -20.06 12.70
C VAL A 61 1.64 -19.50 13.55
N GLU A 62 2.62 -18.86 12.94
CA GLU A 62 3.77 -18.30 13.66
C GLU A 62 3.38 -17.15 14.57
N VAL A 63 2.52 -16.23 14.13
CA VAL A 63 2.09 -15.12 15.00
C VAL A 63 1.25 -15.60 16.18
N LEU A 64 0.36 -16.57 15.97
CA LEU A 64 -0.44 -17.15 17.04
C LEU A 64 0.43 -17.91 18.06
N ARG A 65 1.49 -18.57 17.59
CA ARG A 65 2.40 -19.33 18.44
C ARG A 65 3.31 -18.44 19.30
N TRP A 66 3.84 -17.36 18.70
CA TRP A 66 4.89 -16.55 19.33
C TRP A 66 4.40 -15.19 19.82
N ASN A 67 3.19 -14.78 19.45
CA ASN A 67 2.64 -13.45 19.69
C ASN A 67 3.58 -12.31 19.27
N LYS A 68 4.32 -12.52 18.16
CA LYS A 68 5.22 -11.55 17.57
C LYS A 68 4.74 -11.20 16.17
N TYR A 69 4.54 -9.91 15.93
CA TYR A 69 4.13 -9.35 14.65
C TYR A 69 5.39 -8.91 13.89
N GLN A 70 5.77 -9.68 12.90
CA GLN A 70 7.00 -9.49 12.10
C GLN A 70 6.83 -10.24 10.77
N SER A 71 7.76 -10.03 9.82
CA SER A 71 7.78 -10.87 8.63
C SER A 71 8.25 -12.28 8.96
N TYR A 72 7.48 -13.24 8.46
CA TYR A 72 7.80 -14.67 8.46
C TYR A 72 8.22 -15.16 7.06
N TRP A 73 8.09 -14.33 6.03
CA TRP A 73 8.52 -14.63 4.66
C TRP A 73 10.03 -14.66 4.50
N SER A 74 10.74 -13.73 5.13
CA SER A 74 12.21 -13.60 5.04
C SER A 74 12.99 -14.85 5.45
N ARG A 75 12.36 -15.74 6.22
CA ARG A 75 12.98 -17.00 6.69
C ARG A 75 12.86 -18.15 5.70
N THR A 76 12.18 -17.97 4.55
CA THR A 76 11.89 -19.06 3.61
C THR A 76 12.78 -19.07 2.36
N GLY A 77 13.78 -18.19 2.25
CA GLY A 77 14.65 -18.07 1.07
C GLY A 77 14.00 -17.38 -0.13
N THR A 78 12.69 -17.16 -0.09
CA THR A 78 11.93 -16.51 -1.15
C THR A 78 12.26 -15.02 -1.28
N TYR A 79 12.79 -14.40 -0.24
CA TYR A 79 13.22 -13.01 -0.23
C TYR A 79 14.28 -12.70 -1.28
N ASP A 80 15.27 -13.58 -1.45
CA ASP A 80 16.34 -13.40 -2.43
C ASP A 80 15.81 -13.44 -3.90
N ALA A 81 14.60 -13.95 -4.11
CA ALA A 81 13.95 -13.96 -5.41
C ALA A 81 13.32 -12.60 -5.79
N ILE A 82 12.83 -11.80 -4.81
CA ILE A 82 12.19 -10.51 -5.10
C ILE A 82 13.22 -9.46 -5.53
N VAL A 83 14.35 -9.41 -4.85
CA VAL A 83 15.36 -8.35 -5.05
C VAL A 83 15.82 -8.23 -6.51
N PRO A 84 16.12 -9.31 -7.23
CA PRO A 84 16.44 -9.21 -8.65
C PRO A 84 15.28 -8.68 -9.48
N LEU A 85 14.03 -9.10 -9.18
CA LEU A 85 12.85 -8.75 -9.95
C LEU A 85 12.54 -7.24 -9.88
N ILE A 86 12.43 -6.68 -8.67
CA ILE A 86 12.12 -5.24 -8.50
C ILE A 86 13.27 -4.32 -8.94
N ASN A 87 14.47 -4.87 -9.17
CA ASN A 87 15.64 -4.14 -9.64
C ASN A 87 15.87 -4.31 -11.15
N MET A 88 14.96 -4.94 -11.88
CA MET A 88 15.04 -4.96 -13.34
C MET A 88 14.86 -3.56 -13.91
N ASP A 89 15.57 -3.28 -15.00
CA ASP A 89 15.57 -1.94 -15.62
C ASP A 89 14.41 -1.82 -16.62
N PHE A 90 13.18 -1.91 -16.10
CA PHE A 90 11.97 -1.65 -16.86
C PHE A 90 11.42 -0.27 -16.51
N ASP A 91 11.07 0.49 -17.57
CA ASP A 91 10.47 1.80 -17.39
C ASP A 91 9.20 1.74 -16.53
N GLY A 92 9.14 2.60 -15.50
CA GLY A 92 8.04 2.68 -14.57
C GLY A 92 7.99 1.60 -13.46
N LEU A 93 8.85 0.57 -13.47
CA LEU A 93 8.82 -0.48 -12.45
C LEU A 93 9.16 0.05 -11.05
N LYS A 94 10.22 0.85 -10.93
CA LYS A 94 10.60 1.46 -9.64
C LYS A 94 9.51 2.40 -9.13
N THR A 95 8.96 3.23 -10.01
CA THR A 95 7.84 4.12 -9.68
C THR A 95 6.63 3.33 -9.20
N ALA A 96 6.28 2.22 -9.86
CA ALA A 96 5.19 1.35 -9.44
C ALA A 96 5.40 0.80 -8.02
N VAL A 97 6.61 0.32 -7.71
CA VAL A 97 6.94 -0.18 -6.36
C VAL A 97 6.84 0.93 -5.32
N ILE A 98 7.35 2.14 -5.61
CA ILE A 98 7.26 3.31 -4.71
C ILE A 98 5.78 3.67 -4.47
N THR A 99 4.99 3.74 -5.52
CA THR A 99 3.55 4.03 -5.45
C THR A 99 2.81 3.02 -4.57
N MET A 100 3.10 1.73 -4.72
CA MET A 100 2.50 0.71 -3.87
C MET A 100 3.00 0.76 -2.42
N LEU A 101 4.28 1.09 -2.19
CA LEU A 101 4.83 1.31 -0.84
C LEU A 101 4.16 2.49 -0.12
N SER A 102 3.73 3.52 -0.85
CA SER A 102 2.95 4.64 -0.30
C SER A 102 1.49 4.30 0.01
N GLY A 103 1.07 3.05 -0.24
CA GLY A 103 -0.28 2.56 0.02
C GLY A 103 -1.26 2.73 -1.15
N SER A 104 -0.81 3.23 -2.30
CA SER A 104 -1.62 3.28 -3.52
C SER A 104 -1.59 1.96 -4.29
N SER A 105 -2.48 1.80 -5.24
CA SER A 105 -2.48 0.71 -6.22
C SER A 105 -1.93 1.20 -7.56
N VAL A 106 -1.46 0.27 -8.38
CA VAL A 106 -0.91 0.53 -9.72
C VAL A 106 -1.62 -0.36 -10.72
N GLU A 107 -2.10 0.22 -11.81
CA GLU A 107 -2.70 -0.54 -12.90
C GLU A 107 -1.67 -1.48 -13.53
N VAL A 108 -2.06 -2.74 -13.75
CA VAL A 108 -1.22 -3.82 -14.30
C VAL A 108 -1.99 -4.62 -15.31
N ASP A 109 -1.46 -4.73 -16.52
CA ASP A 109 -1.98 -5.65 -17.53
C ASP A 109 -1.45 -7.07 -17.27
N VAL A 110 -2.33 -7.93 -16.75
CA VAL A 110 -2.02 -9.34 -16.46
C VAL A 110 -2.30 -10.28 -17.63
N SER A 111 -2.80 -9.78 -18.76
CA SER A 111 -3.28 -10.59 -19.87
C SER A 111 -2.16 -11.29 -20.65
N CYS A 112 -0.97 -10.71 -20.66
CA CYS A 112 0.18 -11.22 -21.41
C CYS A 112 1.03 -12.23 -20.64
N PHE A 113 0.71 -12.49 -19.36
CA PHE A 113 1.51 -13.37 -18.53
C PHE A 113 1.35 -14.85 -18.87
N GLN A 114 2.47 -15.54 -19.13
CA GLN A 114 2.54 -16.99 -19.32
C GLN A 114 3.37 -17.63 -18.20
N ASN A 115 2.91 -18.76 -17.65
CA ASN A 115 3.51 -19.41 -16.46
C ASN A 115 4.94 -19.96 -16.68
N ASP A 116 5.38 -20.07 -17.92
CA ASP A 116 6.71 -20.53 -18.33
C ASP A 116 7.70 -19.39 -18.54
N MET A 117 7.46 -18.23 -17.93
CA MET A 117 8.30 -17.04 -18.09
C MET A 117 9.73 -17.27 -17.65
N ILE A 118 10.58 -17.45 -18.62
CA ILE A 118 12.04 -17.34 -18.50
C ILE A 118 12.50 -15.91 -18.75
N ASN A 119 11.70 -15.09 -19.44
CA ASN A 119 12.05 -13.75 -19.85
C ASN A 119 10.92 -12.76 -19.52
N PHE A 120 11.24 -11.71 -18.76
CA PHE A 120 10.37 -10.55 -18.57
C PHE A 120 10.66 -9.52 -19.66
N SER A 121 9.63 -8.91 -20.23
CA SER A 121 9.73 -7.89 -21.28
C SER A 121 9.22 -6.51 -20.84
N SER A 122 8.50 -6.45 -19.74
CA SER A 122 7.87 -5.23 -19.23
C SER A 122 7.78 -5.20 -17.71
N LYS A 123 7.44 -4.02 -17.15
CA LYS A 123 7.10 -3.89 -15.73
C LYS A 123 5.89 -4.75 -15.36
N ASP A 124 4.91 -4.86 -16.27
CA ASP A 124 3.66 -5.59 -16.01
C ASP A 124 3.91 -7.09 -15.90
N ASP A 125 4.86 -7.64 -16.64
CA ASP A 125 5.30 -9.03 -16.51
C ASP A 125 5.87 -9.28 -15.11
N VAL A 126 6.75 -8.38 -14.64
CA VAL A 126 7.36 -8.49 -13.31
C VAL A 126 6.30 -8.37 -12.21
N LEU A 127 5.41 -7.38 -12.32
CA LEU A 127 4.35 -7.17 -11.33
C LEU A 127 3.37 -8.35 -11.31
N THR A 128 2.99 -8.87 -12.48
CA THR A 128 2.12 -10.05 -12.59
C THR A 128 2.78 -11.27 -11.97
N TYR A 129 4.07 -11.47 -12.19
CA TYR A 129 4.80 -12.56 -11.55
C TYR A 129 4.84 -12.42 -10.03
N LEU A 130 5.03 -11.20 -9.51
CA LEU A 130 4.96 -10.93 -8.08
C LEU A 130 3.57 -11.18 -7.49
N ILE A 131 2.49 -10.93 -8.25
CA ILE A 131 1.12 -11.29 -7.87
C ILE A 131 0.99 -12.82 -7.77
N HIS A 132 1.45 -13.56 -8.77
CA HIS A 132 1.40 -15.04 -8.75
C HIS A 132 2.23 -15.67 -7.63
N LEU A 133 3.32 -15.05 -7.24
CA LEU A 133 4.13 -15.46 -6.09
C LEU A 133 3.53 -15.04 -4.74
N GLY A 134 2.46 -14.26 -4.74
CA GLY A 134 1.82 -13.77 -3.52
C GLY A 134 2.53 -12.60 -2.84
N TYR A 135 3.44 -11.90 -3.53
CA TYR A 135 4.06 -10.67 -3.00
C TYR A 135 3.21 -9.41 -3.20
N LEU A 136 2.31 -9.45 -4.15
CA LEU A 136 1.34 -8.39 -4.42
C LEU A 136 -0.07 -8.97 -4.39
N GLY A 137 -1.02 -8.18 -3.91
CA GLY A 137 -2.44 -8.40 -4.12
C GLY A 137 -2.86 -7.82 -5.47
N TYR A 138 -3.99 -8.28 -5.99
CA TYR A 138 -4.57 -7.81 -7.24
C TYR A 138 -6.07 -7.63 -7.10
N ASP A 139 -6.57 -6.47 -7.50
CA ASP A 139 -7.99 -6.18 -7.58
C ASP A 139 -8.44 -6.32 -9.04
N GLN A 140 -9.28 -7.31 -9.30
CA GLN A 140 -9.81 -7.57 -10.65
C GLN A 140 -10.75 -6.47 -11.15
N ASN A 141 -11.44 -5.75 -10.26
CA ASN A 141 -12.38 -4.70 -10.66
C ASN A 141 -11.65 -3.46 -11.16
N THR A 142 -10.56 -3.09 -10.49
CA THR A 142 -9.74 -1.93 -10.84
C THR A 142 -8.52 -2.31 -11.69
N GLN A 143 -8.32 -3.58 -11.97
CA GLN A 143 -7.15 -4.12 -12.69
C GLN A 143 -5.82 -3.62 -12.12
N SER A 144 -5.73 -3.55 -10.79
CA SER A 144 -4.58 -2.93 -10.13
C SER A 144 -3.93 -3.83 -9.09
N ALA A 145 -2.59 -3.77 -9.04
CA ALA A 145 -1.76 -4.41 -8.03
C ALA A 145 -1.55 -3.49 -6.82
N PHE A 146 -1.42 -4.07 -5.65
CA PHE A 146 -1.15 -3.37 -4.41
C PHE A 146 -0.36 -4.23 -3.43
N ILE A 147 0.24 -3.62 -2.42
CA ILE A 147 0.88 -4.35 -1.32
C ILE A 147 -0.20 -4.76 -0.32
N PRO A 148 -0.44 -6.07 -0.11
CA PRO A 148 -1.62 -6.54 0.60
C PRO A 148 -1.59 -6.28 2.11
N ASN A 149 -0.40 -6.29 2.74
CA ASN A 149 -0.30 -6.24 4.19
C ASN A 149 1.03 -5.66 4.68
N GLU A 150 1.13 -5.48 6.00
CA GLU A 150 2.30 -4.90 6.66
C GLU A 150 3.54 -5.80 6.54
N GLU A 151 3.37 -7.12 6.56
CA GLU A 151 4.46 -8.09 6.39
C GLU A 151 5.18 -7.84 5.07
N LEU A 152 4.44 -7.84 3.96
CA LEU A 152 5.01 -7.67 2.62
C LEU A 152 5.49 -6.25 2.36
N ARG A 153 4.83 -5.25 2.97
CA ARG A 153 5.32 -3.87 2.91
C ARG A 153 6.71 -3.73 3.52
N GLN A 154 6.97 -4.39 4.66
CA GLN A 154 8.29 -4.39 5.27
C GLN A 154 9.33 -5.12 4.44
N GLU A 155 8.96 -6.25 3.83
CA GLU A 155 9.84 -7.01 2.94
C GLU A 155 10.25 -6.20 1.70
N LEU A 156 9.28 -5.59 1.01
CA LEU A 156 9.55 -4.77 -0.15
C LEU A 156 10.38 -3.53 0.22
N THR A 157 10.08 -2.88 1.35
CA THR A 157 10.90 -1.77 1.86
C THR A 157 12.35 -2.20 2.12
N ALA A 158 12.55 -3.36 2.75
CA ALA A 158 13.89 -3.89 3.01
C ALA A 158 14.62 -4.25 1.71
N ALA A 159 13.90 -4.78 0.70
CA ALA A 159 14.46 -5.10 -0.61
C ALA A 159 14.96 -3.86 -1.36
N THR A 160 14.22 -2.75 -1.30
CA THR A 160 14.65 -1.48 -1.91
C THR A 160 15.91 -0.91 -1.25
N ARG A 161 16.03 -0.99 0.08
CA ARG A 161 17.20 -0.48 0.83
C ARG A 161 18.49 -1.24 0.52
N ARG A 162 18.44 -2.55 0.31
CA ARG A 162 19.66 -3.37 0.09
C ARG A 162 20.40 -3.06 -1.21
N LYS A 163 19.70 -2.65 -2.25
CA LYS A 163 20.27 -2.34 -3.57
C LYS A 163 20.61 -0.85 -3.75
N ARG A 164 20.60 -0.04 -2.67
CA ARG A 164 20.86 1.40 -2.72
C ARG A 164 20.05 2.06 -3.85
N TRP A 165 18.75 2.03 -3.72
CA TRP A 165 17.92 2.91 -4.51
C TRP A 165 18.15 4.34 -3.97
N ASP A 166 19.21 4.96 -4.45
CA ASP A 166 19.60 6.30 -3.97
C ASP A 166 18.45 7.28 -4.13
N GLU A 167 17.70 7.19 -5.22
CA GLU A 167 16.48 7.96 -5.44
C GLU A 167 15.41 7.64 -4.39
N MET A 168 15.22 6.36 -4.04
CA MET A 168 14.24 5.95 -3.01
C MET A 168 14.66 6.40 -1.62
N MET A 169 15.95 6.38 -1.32
CA MET A 169 16.48 6.87 -0.03
C MET A 169 16.33 8.39 0.08
N ALA A 170 16.64 9.12 -0.98
CA ALA A 170 16.44 10.56 -1.06
C ALA A 170 14.94 10.92 -0.93
N PHE A 171 14.10 10.19 -1.62
CA PHE A 171 12.65 10.34 -1.55
C PHE A 171 12.10 10.06 -0.16
N GLN A 172 12.54 8.98 0.49
CA GLN A 172 12.12 8.67 1.86
C GLN A 172 12.55 9.75 2.84
N ALA A 173 13.78 10.30 2.69
CA ALA A 173 14.25 11.39 3.52
C ALA A 173 13.41 12.67 3.31
N ALA A 174 13.07 13.01 2.07
CA ALA A 174 12.18 14.13 1.75
C ALA A 174 10.77 13.92 2.34
N SER A 175 10.25 12.70 2.28
CA SER A 175 8.95 12.35 2.87
C SER A 175 8.97 12.41 4.40
N ASP A 176 10.06 11.99 5.05
CA ASP A 176 10.24 12.16 6.50
C ASP A 176 10.24 13.65 6.87
N GLN A 177 11.02 14.47 6.14
CA GLN A 177 11.08 15.92 6.35
C GLN A 177 9.72 16.60 6.13
N LEU A 178 8.98 16.19 5.11
CA LEU A 178 7.63 16.71 4.84
C LEU A 178 6.65 16.37 5.98
N LEU A 179 6.70 15.14 6.50
CA LEU A 179 5.86 14.75 7.62
C LEU A 179 6.20 15.55 8.88
N ASP A 180 7.46 15.67 9.22
CA ASP A 180 7.92 16.45 10.37
C ASP A 180 7.51 17.92 10.25
N ALA A 181 7.75 18.56 9.10
CA ALA A 181 7.32 19.93 8.83
C ALA A 181 5.78 20.10 8.95
N THR A 182 5.02 19.11 8.53
CA THR A 182 3.55 19.12 8.67
C THR A 182 3.13 19.10 10.14
N LEU A 183 3.78 18.28 10.96
CA LEU A 183 3.49 18.16 12.40
C LEU A 183 3.92 19.42 13.15
N ASP A 184 5.02 20.05 12.70
CA ASP A 184 5.55 21.32 13.27
C ASP A 184 4.80 22.56 12.75
N LEU A 185 3.83 22.40 11.85
CA LEU A 185 3.07 23.48 11.20
C LEU A 185 3.95 24.45 10.37
N ASP A 186 5.07 23.97 9.88
CA ASP A 186 5.97 24.71 8.99
C ASP A 186 5.46 24.67 7.55
N THR A 187 4.59 25.63 7.23
CA THR A 187 3.90 25.71 5.94
C THR A 187 4.84 26.00 4.77
N GLU A 188 5.96 26.66 5.00
CA GLU A 188 6.93 26.98 3.95
C GLU A 188 7.69 25.71 3.52
N THR A 189 8.23 24.98 4.48
CA THR A 189 8.90 23.69 4.21
C THR A 189 7.93 22.67 3.60
N VAL A 190 6.67 22.61 4.06
CA VAL A 190 5.65 21.73 3.46
C VAL A 190 5.43 22.06 1.97
N ALA A 191 5.29 23.32 1.62
CA ALA A 191 5.09 23.74 0.24
C ALA A 191 6.31 23.40 -0.63
N ASP A 192 7.51 23.71 -0.16
CA ASP A 192 8.77 23.44 -0.87
C ASP A 192 9.01 21.95 -1.12
N GLU A 193 8.77 21.11 -0.11
CA GLU A 193 8.97 19.66 -0.25
C GLU A 193 7.91 19.03 -1.19
N ILE A 194 6.67 19.48 -1.14
CA ILE A 194 5.63 19.03 -2.09
C ILE A 194 6.01 19.45 -3.52
N GLU A 195 6.53 20.68 -3.73
CA GLU A 195 6.94 21.15 -5.05
C GLU A 195 8.14 20.36 -5.59
N LYS A 196 9.13 20.05 -4.75
CA LYS A 196 10.29 19.23 -5.13
C LYS A 196 9.86 17.82 -5.54
N ILE A 197 9.02 17.20 -4.74
CA ILE A 197 8.49 15.85 -5.03
C ILE A 197 7.68 15.91 -6.32
N HIS A 198 6.82 16.90 -6.46
CA HIS A 198 6.04 17.14 -7.65
C HIS A 198 6.92 17.25 -8.90
N SER A 199 7.89 18.12 -8.91
CA SER A 199 8.78 18.34 -10.07
C SER A 199 9.65 17.12 -10.40
N SER A 200 10.03 16.32 -9.40
CA SER A 200 10.84 15.10 -9.60
C SER A 200 10.04 13.93 -10.20
N TYR A 201 8.73 13.87 -9.96
CA TYR A 201 7.87 12.78 -10.39
C TYR A 201 6.88 13.16 -11.51
N THR A 202 6.84 14.43 -11.94
CA THR A 202 5.94 14.91 -13.01
C THR A 202 6.21 14.31 -14.38
N SER A 203 7.38 13.72 -14.64
CA SER A 203 7.64 13.02 -15.89
C SER A 203 6.76 11.78 -16.08
N VAL A 204 6.11 11.30 -15.03
CA VAL A 204 5.31 10.06 -15.02
C VAL A 204 3.81 10.33 -14.86
N ILE A 205 3.43 11.48 -14.31
CA ILE A 205 2.02 11.82 -14.06
C ILE A 205 1.66 13.09 -14.84
N THR A 206 0.82 12.94 -15.86
CA THR A 206 0.26 14.10 -16.59
C THR A 206 -0.74 14.82 -15.72
N TYR A 207 -0.42 16.07 -15.37
CA TYR A 207 -1.20 16.92 -14.46
C TYR A 207 -2.27 17.68 -15.18
N HIS A 208 -3.53 17.51 -14.75
CA HIS A 208 -4.60 18.44 -15.16
C HIS A 208 -5.76 18.56 -14.17
N ASP A 209 -5.72 17.94 -12.96
CA ASP A 209 -6.86 17.95 -12.03
C ASP A 209 -6.47 17.65 -10.56
N GLU A 210 -7.46 17.72 -9.66
CA GLU A 210 -7.32 17.39 -8.23
C GLU A 210 -6.87 15.93 -8.00
N ASN A 211 -7.19 15.00 -8.91
CA ASN A 211 -6.80 13.60 -8.80
C ASN A 211 -5.28 13.40 -8.97
N SER A 212 -4.68 14.16 -9.84
CA SER A 212 -3.24 14.14 -10.06
C SER A 212 -2.48 14.66 -8.83
N LEU A 213 -2.94 15.78 -8.24
CA LEU A 213 -2.40 16.32 -6.99
C LEU A 213 -2.56 15.33 -5.83
N SER A 214 -3.71 14.68 -5.76
CA SER A 214 -4.00 13.62 -4.80
C SER A 214 -3.00 12.46 -4.87
N SER A 215 -2.64 12.04 -6.07
CA SER A 215 -1.64 10.96 -6.28
C SER A 215 -0.25 11.40 -5.80
N VAL A 216 0.17 12.63 -6.09
CA VAL A 216 1.46 13.18 -5.61
C VAL A 216 1.50 13.23 -4.09
N LEU A 217 0.45 13.73 -3.45
CA LEU A 217 0.42 13.80 -1.99
C LEU A 217 0.48 12.42 -1.34
N THR A 218 -0.19 11.42 -1.91
CA THR A 218 -0.10 10.05 -1.41
C THR A 218 1.36 9.56 -1.42
N ILE A 219 2.07 9.83 -2.50
CA ILE A 219 3.48 9.47 -2.63
C ILE A 219 4.33 10.35 -1.69
N ALA A 220 4.11 11.65 -1.65
CA ALA A 220 4.88 12.60 -0.85
C ALA A 220 4.87 12.23 0.65
N TYR A 221 3.73 11.76 1.16
CA TYR A 221 3.59 11.32 2.55
C TYR A 221 3.88 9.82 2.76
N LEU A 222 4.75 9.20 1.97
CA LEU A 222 5.13 7.78 2.12
C LEU A 222 5.54 7.44 3.56
N SER A 223 6.32 8.29 4.21
CA SER A 223 6.79 8.10 5.59
C SER A 223 5.65 8.04 6.61
N SER A 224 4.49 8.64 6.31
CA SER A 224 3.34 8.58 7.20
C SER A 224 2.89 7.16 7.48
N MET A 225 3.08 6.22 6.54
CA MET A 225 2.74 4.81 6.69
C MET A 225 3.43 4.11 7.88
N LYS A 226 4.51 4.69 8.39
CA LYS A 226 5.18 4.22 9.61
C LYS A 226 4.31 4.44 10.85
N TYR A 227 3.64 5.58 10.95
CA TYR A 227 2.93 6.06 12.13
C TYR A 227 1.41 6.04 11.96
N TYR A 228 0.93 6.14 10.72
CA TYR A 228 -0.48 6.22 10.35
C TYR A 228 -0.91 4.95 9.61
N PHE A 229 -2.21 4.69 9.63
CA PHE A 229 -2.83 3.76 8.69
C PHE A 229 -2.72 4.29 7.27
N LYS A 230 -2.96 3.42 6.27
CA LYS A 230 -3.14 3.86 4.89
C LYS A 230 -4.14 5.01 4.84
N PRO A 231 -3.81 6.13 4.17
CA PRO A 231 -4.71 7.28 4.10
C PRO A 231 -6.05 6.89 3.49
N ILE A 232 -7.12 7.31 4.14
CA ILE A 232 -8.48 7.13 3.65
C ILE A 232 -8.76 8.27 2.70
N ARG A 233 -9.11 7.94 1.45
CA ARG A 233 -9.50 8.92 0.43
C ARG A 233 -11.01 9.05 0.39
N GLU A 234 -11.48 10.26 0.08
CA GLU A 234 -12.91 10.55 -0.09
C GLU A 234 -13.75 10.06 1.12
N LEU A 235 -13.24 10.27 2.32
CA LEU A 235 -13.95 9.84 3.52
C LEU A 235 -15.26 10.66 3.66
N PRO A 236 -16.43 10.00 3.71
CA PRO A 236 -17.68 10.70 4.01
C PRO A 236 -17.61 11.33 5.40
N THR A 237 -17.65 12.65 5.48
CA THR A 237 -17.54 13.41 6.72
C THR A 237 -18.61 14.51 6.76
N GLY A 238 -19.42 14.51 7.81
CA GLY A 238 -20.43 15.54 8.02
C GLY A 238 -21.33 15.74 6.80
N ARG A 239 -21.18 16.87 6.08
CA ARG A 239 -21.98 17.22 4.89
C ARG A 239 -21.19 17.11 3.58
N GLY A 240 -20.10 16.34 3.54
CA GLY A 240 -19.27 16.20 2.35
C GLY A 240 -18.25 15.07 2.48
N PHE A 241 -17.21 15.16 1.67
CA PHE A 241 -16.12 14.19 1.66
C PHE A 241 -14.81 14.93 1.93
N ALA A 242 -13.97 14.40 2.80
CA ALA A 242 -12.59 14.86 2.97
C ALA A 242 -11.70 14.15 1.96
N ASP A 243 -10.82 14.89 1.27
CA ASP A 243 -9.97 14.31 0.23
C ASP A 243 -9.01 13.27 0.79
N PHE A 244 -8.39 13.57 1.96
CA PHE A 244 -7.59 12.60 2.70
C PHE A 244 -7.79 12.70 4.21
N VAL A 245 -7.76 11.55 4.87
CA VAL A 245 -7.68 11.44 6.32
C VAL A 245 -6.59 10.45 6.68
N TYR A 246 -5.63 10.90 7.50
CA TYR A 246 -4.58 10.08 8.09
C TYR A 246 -4.92 9.82 9.55
N LEU A 247 -5.22 8.56 9.88
CA LEU A 247 -5.50 8.14 11.25
C LEU A 247 -4.25 7.50 11.85
N PRO A 248 -3.76 7.96 13.01
CA PRO A 248 -2.58 7.37 13.63
C PRO A 248 -2.89 5.94 14.10
N LYS A 249 -1.89 5.06 13.97
CA LYS A 249 -1.97 3.72 14.54
C LYS A 249 -2.09 3.80 16.07
N PRO A 250 -2.76 2.83 16.72
CA PRO A 250 -3.03 2.90 18.17
C PRO A 250 -1.80 3.19 19.03
N GLU A 251 -0.65 2.63 18.67
CA GLU A 251 0.62 2.78 19.36
C GLU A 251 1.22 4.19 19.27
N PHE A 252 0.77 5.00 18.28
CA PHE A 252 1.31 6.35 18.02
C PHE A 252 0.31 7.48 18.29
N ARG A 253 -0.91 7.19 18.73
CA ARG A 253 -1.98 8.19 18.94
C ARG A 253 -1.64 9.31 19.92
N ARG A 254 -0.67 9.10 20.80
CA ARG A 254 -0.25 10.11 21.77
C ARG A 254 0.63 11.19 21.16
N ASP A 255 1.44 10.79 20.18
CA ASP A 255 2.50 11.63 19.61
C ASP A 255 2.13 12.15 18.21
N TYR A 256 1.17 11.50 17.54
CA TYR A 256 0.76 11.80 16.17
C TYR A 256 -0.74 12.11 16.11
N PRO A 257 -1.13 13.36 15.77
CA PRO A 257 -2.54 13.72 15.61
C PRO A 257 -3.13 13.11 14.33
N ALA A 258 -4.45 12.98 14.27
CA ALA A 258 -5.12 12.71 13.01
C ALA A 258 -4.95 13.93 12.08
N LEU A 259 -4.62 13.67 10.80
CA LEU A 259 -4.48 14.72 9.79
C LEU A 259 -5.65 14.65 8.82
N LEU A 260 -6.28 15.80 8.56
CA LEU A 260 -7.32 15.96 7.58
C LEU A 260 -6.83 16.94 6.51
N VAL A 261 -6.85 16.49 5.26
CA VAL A 261 -6.35 17.27 4.12
C VAL A 261 -7.48 17.49 3.13
N GLU A 262 -7.65 18.73 2.72
CA GLU A 262 -8.59 19.17 1.67
C GLU A 262 -7.79 19.84 0.56
N LEU A 263 -8.00 19.40 -0.67
CA LEU A 263 -7.32 19.88 -1.86
C LEU A 263 -8.19 20.89 -2.59
N LYS A 264 -7.56 21.91 -3.16
CA LYS A 264 -8.25 22.86 -4.04
C LYS A 264 -7.35 23.26 -5.19
N TRP A 265 -7.82 22.99 -6.39
CA TRP A 265 -7.14 23.39 -7.62
C TRP A 265 -7.47 24.85 -7.96
N ASN A 266 -6.45 25.68 -8.20
CA ASN A 266 -6.61 27.11 -8.52
C ASN A 266 -7.41 27.95 -7.51
N HIS A 267 -7.48 27.51 -6.25
CA HIS A 267 -8.10 28.23 -5.14
C HIS A 267 -7.14 28.43 -3.99
N SER A 268 -7.45 29.37 -3.09
CA SER A 268 -6.61 29.61 -1.92
C SER A 268 -6.77 28.51 -0.86
N ALA A 269 -5.72 28.29 -0.07
CA ALA A 269 -5.78 27.41 1.11
C ALA A 269 -6.91 27.81 2.09
N HIS A 270 -7.24 29.11 2.14
CA HIS A 270 -8.34 29.61 2.97
C HIS A 270 -9.71 29.03 2.54
N THR A 271 -9.91 28.82 1.25
CA THR A 271 -11.12 28.19 0.72
C THR A 271 -11.24 26.74 1.20
N ALA A 272 -10.15 25.99 1.19
CA ALA A 272 -10.11 24.60 1.70
C ALA A 272 -10.41 24.55 3.21
N LEU A 273 -9.76 25.41 4.00
CA LEU A 273 -10.00 25.49 5.44
C LEU A 273 -11.44 25.88 5.80
N ASN A 274 -12.03 26.81 5.05
CA ASN A 274 -13.43 27.18 5.26
C ASN A 274 -14.37 26.00 4.94
N GLN A 275 -14.10 25.24 3.90
CA GLN A 275 -14.87 24.04 3.57
C GLN A 275 -14.83 23.00 4.70
N ILE A 276 -13.66 22.74 5.28
CA ILE A 276 -13.49 21.82 6.43
C ILE A 276 -14.35 22.27 7.60
N LYS A 277 -14.35 23.58 7.92
CA LYS A 277 -15.12 24.16 9.03
C LYS A 277 -16.63 24.13 8.78
N GLU A 278 -17.08 24.57 7.60
CA GLU A 278 -18.51 24.64 7.24
C GLU A 278 -19.15 23.26 7.16
N LYS A 279 -18.45 22.30 6.62
CA LYS A 279 -18.92 20.92 6.47
C LYS A 279 -18.73 20.06 7.72
N LYS A 280 -18.10 20.60 8.79
CA LYS A 280 -17.89 19.94 10.09
C LYS A 280 -17.21 18.57 9.98
N TYR A 281 -16.19 18.46 9.15
CA TYR A 281 -15.47 17.20 8.91
C TYR A 281 -14.93 16.57 10.21
N ILE A 282 -14.45 17.38 11.16
CA ILE A 282 -13.86 16.92 12.42
C ILE A 282 -14.87 16.15 13.29
N ALA A 283 -16.15 16.58 13.29
CA ALA A 283 -17.19 15.91 14.12
C ALA A 283 -17.47 14.44 13.72
N SER A 284 -16.96 13.98 12.59
CA SER A 284 -17.10 12.60 12.14
C SER A 284 -15.89 11.73 12.48
N LEU A 285 -14.85 12.31 13.08
CA LEU A 285 -13.62 11.62 13.48
C LEU A 285 -13.52 11.43 15.01
N GLU A 286 -14.44 12.03 15.76
CA GLU A 286 -14.62 11.83 17.21
C GLU A 286 -15.46 10.55 17.48
#